data_afd84b073bfeacfe9caffcb1b5437109
#
_entry.id   afd84b073bfeacfe9caffcb1b5437109
#
_cell.length_a   1.000
_cell.length_b   1.000
_cell.length_c   1.000
_cell.angle_alpha   90.00
_cell.angle_beta   90.00
_cell.angle_gamma   90.00
#
_symmetry.space_group_name_H-M   'P 1'
#
loop_
_entity.id
_entity.type
_entity.pdbx_description
1 polymer ?
#
loop_
_entity_poly.entity_id
_entity_poly.type
_entity_poly.pdbx_seq_one_letter_code
_entity_poly.pdbx_strand_id
1 'polypeptide(L)'
;MYELQDVSKCFGAMQALHPLSLRLSTGRTTVLLGPSGCGKSTLLRLLNGLLPCDTGRVLFDGKPLPTEGAALRSVRHRVGYALQGGGLFPHLTGEENVTLMARQLRWSAARTRERLASLVELTRFPSDGLARYPSQLSGGQRQRVALMRALMLDPDVLLLDEPLGALDPLVRHELQGDLRDIFARLGKTVVLVTHDLAEAGFLGDSILLMREGRVVQQGRLADLEARPVDDFVTRFIQAQRPLPGGTGGEA
;
A
#
# COMPACT_ATOMS: atom_id res chain seq x y z
N MET A 1 -15.45 -4.99 -4.27
CA MET A 1 -14.42 -5.85 -3.65
C MET A 1 -14.33 -5.59 -2.14
N TYR A 2 -13.75 -4.49 -1.65
CA TYR A 2 -13.89 -4.13 -0.22
C TYR A 2 -15.01 -3.15 0.03
N GLU A 3 -15.79 -3.42 1.08
CA GLU A 3 -16.78 -2.50 1.61
C GLU A 3 -16.69 -2.53 3.14
N LEU A 4 -16.64 -1.36 3.77
CA LEU A 4 -16.68 -1.17 5.21
C LEU A 4 -18.04 -0.60 5.56
N GLN A 5 -18.68 -1.13 6.59
CA GLN A 5 -19.99 -0.70 7.07
C GLN A 5 -19.88 -0.39 8.56
N ASP A 6 -19.85 0.90 8.89
CA ASP A 6 -19.73 1.47 10.25
C ASP A 6 -18.59 0.88 11.07
N VAL A 7 -17.43 0.64 10.39
CA VAL A 7 -16.26 0.03 11.00
C VAL A 7 -15.58 1.00 11.93
N SER A 8 -15.33 0.60 13.17
CA SER A 8 -14.51 1.35 14.12
C SER A 8 -13.42 0.49 14.74
N LYS A 9 -12.40 1.16 15.33
CA LYS A 9 -11.29 0.50 16.03
C LYS A 9 -10.75 1.36 17.16
N CYS A 10 -10.67 0.77 18.36
CA CYS A 10 -10.03 1.35 19.54
C CYS A 10 -8.82 0.52 19.96
N PHE A 11 -7.85 1.17 20.59
CA PHE A 11 -6.76 0.54 21.33
C PHE A 11 -6.75 1.11 22.76
N GLY A 12 -7.33 0.36 23.69
CA GLY A 12 -7.60 0.89 25.01
C GLY A 12 -8.54 2.10 24.94
N ALA A 13 -8.14 3.23 25.50
CA ALA A 13 -8.91 4.48 25.45
C ALA A 13 -8.76 5.26 24.14
N MET A 14 -7.81 4.88 23.25
CA MET A 14 -7.53 5.61 22.02
C MET A 14 -8.43 5.12 20.89
N GLN A 15 -9.26 6.01 20.35
CA GLN A 15 -10.04 5.77 19.13
C GLN A 15 -9.15 5.92 17.90
N ALA A 16 -8.70 4.79 17.34
CA ALA A 16 -7.82 4.79 16.17
C ALA A 16 -8.59 4.97 14.85
N LEU A 17 -9.83 4.46 14.79
CA LEU A 17 -10.77 4.71 13.69
C LEU A 17 -12.16 4.94 14.27
N HIS A 18 -12.75 6.07 13.94
CA HIS A 18 -14.16 6.36 14.20
C HIS A 18 -15.04 5.57 13.22
N PRO A 19 -16.34 5.37 13.52
CA PRO A 19 -17.25 4.67 12.61
C PRO A 19 -17.10 5.19 11.18
N LEU A 20 -16.72 4.28 10.27
CA LEU A 20 -16.37 4.58 8.89
C LEU A 20 -17.12 3.62 7.95
N SER A 21 -17.86 4.18 7.00
CA SER A 21 -18.45 3.45 5.88
C SER A 21 -17.77 3.88 4.59
N LEU A 22 -17.21 2.92 3.86
CA LEU A 22 -16.36 3.17 2.70
C LEU A 22 -16.47 2.01 1.71
N ARG A 23 -16.50 2.30 0.41
CA ARG A 23 -16.36 1.31 -0.65
C ARG A 23 -15.11 1.59 -1.48
N LEU A 24 -14.24 0.59 -1.62
CA LEU A 24 -13.05 0.66 -2.46
C LEU A 24 -13.38 0.17 -3.87
N SER A 25 -13.07 0.99 -4.87
CA SER A 25 -13.36 0.68 -6.27
C SER A 25 -12.43 -0.43 -6.78
N THR A 26 -13.02 -1.45 -7.42
CA THR A 26 -12.26 -2.55 -8.03
C THR A 26 -11.43 -2.06 -9.22
N GLY A 27 -10.19 -2.56 -9.34
CA GLY A 27 -9.29 -2.21 -10.44
C GLY A 27 -8.79 -0.76 -10.40
N ARG A 28 -8.90 -0.09 -9.25
CA ARG A 28 -8.45 1.28 -9.04
C ARG A 28 -7.46 1.38 -7.90
N THR A 29 -6.61 2.40 -7.96
CA THR A 29 -5.70 2.74 -6.87
C THR A 29 -6.35 3.76 -5.94
N THR A 30 -6.60 3.34 -4.69
CA THR A 30 -7.05 4.23 -3.61
C THR A 30 -5.88 4.55 -2.71
N VAL A 31 -5.58 5.81 -2.51
CA VAL A 31 -4.50 6.26 -1.63
C VAL A 31 -5.06 6.75 -0.30
N LEU A 32 -4.56 6.18 0.80
CA LEU A 32 -4.80 6.65 2.16
C LEU A 32 -3.73 7.69 2.48
N LEU A 33 -4.13 8.96 2.56
CA LEU A 33 -3.26 10.10 2.79
C LEU A 33 -3.58 10.75 4.15
N GLY A 34 -2.61 11.34 4.82
CA GLY A 34 -2.81 12.09 6.06
C GLY A 34 -1.63 12.04 7.00
N PRO A 35 -1.67 12.81 8.11
CA PRO A 35 -0.58 12.88 9.08
C PRO A 35 -0.27 11.53 9.73
N SER A 36 0.91 11.40 10.34
CA SER A 36 1.26 10.22 11.13
C SER A 36 0.27 10.01 12.27
N GLY A 37 -0.09 8.76 12.55
CA GLY A 37 -1.04 8.41 13.62
C GLY A 37 -2.52 8.61 13.29
N CYS A 38 -2.91 9.09 12.10
CA CYS A 38 -4.33 9.33 11.78
C CYS A 38 -5.16 8.08 11.46
N GLY A 39 -4.59 6.85 11.56
CA GLY A 39 -5.35 5.60 11.40
C GLY A 39 -5.13 4.84 10.08
N LYS A 40 -4.30 5.32 9.14
CA LYS A 40 -4.06 4.69 7.82
C LYS A 40 -3.62 3.23 7.91
N SER A 41 -2.55 2.95 8.64
CA SER A 41 -2.05 1.56 8.80
C SER A 41 -3.02 0.69 9.61
N THR A 42 -3.83 1.27 10.50
CA THR A 42 -4.92 0.56 11.19
C THR A 42 -5.98 0.11 10.20
N LEU A 43 -6.41 1.01 9.31
CA LEU A 43 -7.36 0.69 8.25
C LEU A 43 -6.81 -0.40 7.32
N LEU A 44 -5.54 -0.28 6.92
CA LEU A 44 -4.90 -1.28 6.06
C LEU A 44 -4.85 -2.68 6.72
N ARG A 45 -4.56 -2.74 8.04
CA ARG A 45 -4.56 -3.99 8.81
C ARG A 45 -5.95 -4.61 8.97
N LEU A 46 -7.00 -3.79 9.09
CA LEU A 46 -8.39 -4.26 9.08
C LEU A 46 -8.76 -4.88 7.74
N LEU A 47 -8.38 -4.24 6.62
CA LEU A 47 -8.60 -4.79 5.27
C LEU A 47 -7.88 -6.14 5.07
N ASN A 48 -6.69 -6.32 5.64
CA ASN A 48 -5.96 -7.59 5.57
C ASN A 48 -6.41 -8.62 6.63
N GLY A 49 -7.41 -8.29 7.46
CA GLY A 49 -7.87 -9.16 8.56
C GLY A 49 -6.79 -9.42 9.62
N LEU A 50 -5.77 -8.56 9.72
CA LEU A 50 -4.74 -8.62 10.78
C LEU A 50 -5.26 -8.08 12.11
N LEU A 51 -6.29 -7.24 12.06
CA LEU A 51 -7.01 -6.71 13.20
C LEU A 51 -8.51 -6.94 12.99
N PRO A 52 -9.27 -7.37 14.00
CA PRO A 52 -10.72 -7.30 13.97
C PRO A 52 -11.18 -5.87 14.21
N CYS A 53 -12.29 -5.46 13.59
CA CYS A 53 -12.99 -4.24 13.96
C CYS A 53 -13.75 -4.44 15.29
N ASP A 54 -13.98 -3.34 16.02
CA ASP A 54 -14.72 -3.37 17.29
C ASP A 54 -16.22 -3.19 17.05
N THR A 55 -16.59 -2.39 16.04
CA THR A 55 -17.98 -2.26 15.56
C THR A 55 -18.03 -2.37 14.05
N GLY A 56 -19.21 -2.60 13.51
CA GLY A 56 -19.44 -2.72 12.08
C GLY A 56 -18.90 -4.00 11.49
N ARG A 57 -18.66 -3.98 10.19
CA ARG A 57 -18.11 -5.14 9.46
C ARG A 57 -17.35 -4.73 8.21
N VAL A 58 -16.30 -5.49 7.91
CA VAL A 58 -15.57 -5.42 6.65
C VAL A 58 -16.10 -6.52 5.73
N LEU A 59 -16.49 -6.18 4.52
CA LEU A 59 -16.88 -7.13 3.49
C LEU A 59 -15.77 -7.25 2.45
N PHE A 60 -15.53 -8.47 2.00
CA PHE A 60 -14.69 -8.80 0.85
C PHE A 60 -15.51 -9.58 -0.16
N ASP A 61 -15.67 -9.06 -1.37
CA ASP A 61 -16.58 -9.60 -2.42
C ASP A 61 -18.03 -9.83 -1.91
N GLY A 62 -18.54 -8.85 -1.16
CA GLY A 62 -19.91 -8.88 -0.62
C GLY A 62 -20.11 -9.85 0.56
N LYS A 63 -19.06 -10.56 1.01
CA LYS A 63 -19.12 -11.48 2.16
C LYS A 63 -18.35 -10.88 3.34
N PRO A 64 -18.81 -11.08 4.58
CA PRO A 64 -18.07 -10.68 5.76
C PRO A 64 -16.65 -11.26 5.73
N LEU A 65 -15.64 -10.41 6.00
CA LEU A 65 -14.26 -10.82 6.11
C LEU A 65 -14.12 -11.81 7.28
N PRO A 66 -13.65 -13.04 7.05
CA PRO A 66 -13.44 -13.99 8.14
C PRO A 66 -12.41 -13.45 9.13
N THR A 67 -12.59 -13.78 10.42
CA THR A 67 -11.67 -13.33 11.48
C THR A 67 -10.53 -14.31 11.72
N GLU A 68 -10.69 -15.59 11.35
CA GLU A 68 -9.70 -16.64 11.64
C GLU A 68 -9.82 -17.85 10.70
N GLY A 69 -8.94 -18.82 10.91
CA GLY A 69 -9.02 -20.13 10.29
C GLY A 69 -8.65 -20.19 8.81
N ALA A 70 -9.09 -21.24 8.13
CA ALA A 70 -8.79 -21.49 6.73
C ALA A 70 -9.44 -20.46 5.81
N ALA A 71 -10.64 -19.98 6.17
CA ALA A 71 -11.36 -18.97 5.39
C ALA A 71 -10.58 -17.65 5.31
N LEU A 72 -10.04 -17.17 6.44
CA LEU A 72 -9.20 -15.96 6.45
C LEU A 72 -7.90 -16.16 5.64
N ARG A 73 -7.26 -17.34 5.78
CA ARG A 73 -6.07 -17.65 4.97
C ARG A 73 -6.38 -17.61 3.48
N SER A 74 -7.54 -18.16 3.06
CA SER A 74 -7.96 -18.12 1.66
C SER A 74 -8.13 -16.69 1.14
N VAL A 75 -8.72 -15.78 1.93
CA VAL A 75 -8.80 -14.36 1.56
C VAL A 75 -7.40 -13.75 1.46
N ARG A 76 -6.52 -14.00 2.44
CA ARG A 76 -5.14 -13.46 2.45
C ARG A 76 -4.30 -13.93 1.25
N HIS A 77 -4.57 -15.11 0.67
CA HIS A 77 -3.90 -15.54 -0.56
C HIS A 77 -4.32 -14.69 -1.78
N ARG A 78 -5.47 -14.02 -1.71
CA ARG A 78 -5.96 -13.08 -2.71
C ARG A 78 -5.55 -11.63 -2.46
N VAL A 79 -4.82 -11.39 -1.37
CA VAL A 79 -4.36 -10.06 -0.94
C VAL A 79 -2.84 -10.06 -0.84
N GLY A 80 -2.17 -9.30 -1.68
CA GLY A 80 -0.74 -9.03 -1.56
C GLY A 80 -0.52 -7.89 -0.56
N TYR A 81 0.36 -8.08 0.41
CA TYR A 81 0.65 -7.08 1.42
C TYR A 81 2.14 -6.77 1.48
N ALA A 82 2.50 -5.52 1.24
CA ALA A 82 3.85 -5.01 1.44
C ALA A 82 3.87 -4.07 2.64
N LEU A 83 4.67 -4.43 3.63
CA LEU A 83 4.86 -3.69 4.87
C LEU A 83 5.80 -2.50 4.68
N GLN A 84 5.65 -1.48 5.49
CA GLN A 84 6.62 -0.40 5.63
C GLN A 84 8.03 -0.96 5.84
N GLY A 85 9.02 -0.43 5.10
CA GLY A 85 10.38 -0.94 5.12
C GLY A 85 10.57 -2.32 4.46
N GLY A 86 9.57 -2.82 3.72
CA GLY A 86 9.61 -4.07 2.98
C GLY A 86 9.34 -5.32 3.83
N GLY A 87 9.65 -5.33 5.12
CA GLY A 87 9.43 -6.46 6.04
C GLY A 87 10.01 -7.80 5.54
N LEU A 88 11.16 -7.77 4.88
CA LEU A 88 11.83 -8.98 4.37
C LEU A 88 12.42 -9.79 5.52
N PHE A 89 12.41 -11.11 5.38
CA PHE A 89 13.08 -12.00 6.33
C PHE A 89 14.59 -11.90 6.12
N PRO A 90 15.37 -11.44 7.12
CA PRO A 90 16.79 -11.12 6.95
C PRO A 90 17.68 -12.35 6.70
N HIS A 91 17.23 -13.53 7.09
CA HIS A 91 17.91 -14.81 6.94
C HIS A 91 17.54 -15.55 5.64
N LEU A 92 16.68 -14.96 4.81
CA LEU A 92 16.29 -15.49 3.50
C LEU A 92 16.86 -14.59 2.40
N THR A 93 17.28 -15.18 1.29
CA THR A 93 17.69 -14.45 0.08
C THR A 93 16.50 -13.70 -0.55
N GLY A 94 16.74 -12.87 -1.56
CA GLY A 94 15.69 -12.22 -2.33
C GLY A 94 14.72 -13.22 -2.95
N GLU A 95 15.24 -14.26 -3.62
CA GLU A 95 14.44 -15.34 -4.21
C GLU A 95 13.61 -16.07 -3.14
N GLU A 96 14.22 -16.43 -2.02
CA GLU A 96 13.54 -17.13 -0.93
C GLU A 96 12.45 -16.30 -0.29
N ASN A 97 12.66 -14.98 -0.13
CA ASN A 97 11.63 -14.05 0.33
C ASN A 97 10.43 -14.01 -0.66
N VAL A 98 10.68 -13.87 -1.95
CA VAL A 98 9.62 -13.82 -2.97
C VAL A 98 8.84 -15.12 -3.04
N THR A 99 9.54 -16.27 -3.05
CA THR A 99 8.94 -17.59 -3.29
C THR A 99 8.37 -18.25 -2.03
N LEU A 100 8.50 -17.63 -0.85
CA LEU A 100 8.13 -18.19 0.45
C LEU A 100 6.70 -18.77 0.46
N MET A 101 5.71 -18.01 0.01
CA MET A 101 4.32 -18.44 0.01
C MET A 101 4.03 -19.53 -1.06
N ALA A 102 4.68 -19.46 -2.21
CA ALA A 102 4.57 -20.49 -3.24
C ALA A 102 5.10 -21.84 -2.72
N ARG A 103 6.24 -21.81 -2.00
CA ARG A 103 6.80 -23.00 -1.33
C ARG A 103 5.87 -23.53 -0.23
N GLN A 104 5.32 -22.66 0.60
CA GLN A 104 4.36 -23.03 1.65
C GLN A 104 3.09 -23.70 1.06
N LEU A 105 2.64 -23.23 -0.10
CA LEU A 105 1.50 -23.78 -0.84
C LEU A 105 1.89 -24.95 -1.76
N ARG A 106 3.13 -25.43 -1.67
CA ARG A 106 3.66 -26.57 -2.43
C ARG A 106 3.48 -26.44 -3.94
N TRP A 107 3.71 -25.22 -4.48
CA TRP A 107 3.76 -25.05 -5.93
C TRP A 107 4.89 -25.88 -6.54
N SER A 108 4.70 -26.37 -7.77
CA SER A 108 5.79 -27.02 -8.49
C SER A 108 6.95 -26.06 -8.74
N ALA A 109 8.17 -26.60 -8.81
CA ALA A 109 9.37 -25.83 -9.10
C ALA A 109 9.28 -25.09 -10.45
N ALA A 110 8.64 -25.70 -11.45
CA ALA A 110 8.44 -25.09 -12.76
C ALA A 110 7.55 -23.84 -12.65
N ARG A 111 6.36 -23.96 -12.03
CA ARG A 111 5.42 -22.83 -11.81
C ARG A 111 6.06 -21.71 -11.02
N THR A 112 6.82 -22.06 -9.96
CA THR A 112 7.47 -21.07 -9.10
C THR A 112 8.52 -20.28 -9.88
N ARG A 113 9.35 -20.95 -10.68
CA ARG A 113 10.37 -20.30 -11.51
C ARG A 113 9.78 -19.40 -12.60
N GLU A 114 8.76 -19.89 -13.29
CA GLU A 114 8.05 -19.11 -14.32
C GLU A 114 7.46 -17.83 -13.72
N ARG A 115 6.75 -17.95 -12.58
CA ARG A 115 6.18 -16.79 -11.90
C ARG A 115 7.24 -15.83 -11.39
N LEU A 116 8.32 -16.34 -10.80
CA LEU A 116 9.45 -15.51 -10.36
C LEU A 116 10.07 -14.74 -11.52
N ALA A 117 10.31 -15.39 -12.66
CA ALA A 117 10.87 -14.74 -13.86
C ALA A 117 9.95 -13.60 -14.34
N SER A 118 8.63 -13.84 -14.41
CA SER A 118 7.67 -12.80 -14.79
C SER A 118 7.65 -11.61 -13.81
N LEU A 119 7.84 -11.85 -12.51
CA LEU A 119 7.90 -10.79 -11.51
C LEU A 119 9.21 -10.00 -11.57
N VAL A 120 10.33 -10.66 -11.84
CA VAL A 120 11.62 -10.00 -12.05
C VAL A 120 11.54 -9.04 -13.25
N GLU A 121 10.97 -9.49 -14.36
CA GLU A 121 10.74 -8.65 -15.54
C GLU A 121 9.79 -7.48 -15.22
N LEU A 122 8.65 -7.77 -14.61
CA LEU A 122 7.64 -6.77 -14.26
C LEU A 122 8.20 -5.65 -13.38
N THR A 123 9.02 -6.02 -12.38
CA THR A 123 9.60 -5.07 -11.42
C THR A 123 10.96 -4.53 -11.85
N ARG A 124 11.47 -4.90 -13.03
CA ARG A 124 12.82 -4.54 -13.52
C ARG A 124 13.90 -4.81 -12.48
N PHE A 125 13.75 -5.92 -11.73
CA PHE A 125 14.70 -6.27 -10.68
C PHE A 125 15.95 -6.93 -11.29
N PRO A 126 17.17 -6.54 -10.89
CA PRO A 126 18.39 -7.18 -11.38
C PRO A 126 18.48 -8.63 -10.89
N SER A 127 18.57 -9.58 -11.83
CA SER A 127 18.50 -11.02 -11.52
C SER A 127 19.61 -11.50 -10.57
N ASP A 128 20.79 -10.88 -10.59
CA ASP A 128 21.91 -11.16 -9.68
C ASP A 128 21.58 -10.81 -8.22
N GLY A 129 20.61 -9.91 -7.99
CA GLY A 129 20.12 -9.54 -6.67
C GLY A 129 19.29 -10.63 -5.98
N LEU A 130 18.74 -11.59 -6.73
CA LEU A 130 17.89 -12.64 -6.16
C LEU A 130 18.64 -13.55 -5.17
N ALA A 131 19.92 -13.79 -5.39
CA ALA A 131 20.77 -14.60 -4.50
C ALA A 131 21.27 -13.85 -3.26
N ARG A 132 21.06 -12.53 -3.19
CA ARG A 132 21.54 -11.68 -2.09
C ARG A 132 20.56 -11.67 -0.92
N TYR A 133 21.10 -11.51 0.28
CA TYR A 133 20.30 -11.28 1.50
C TYR A 133 19.85 -9.81 1.56
N PRO A 134 18.75 -9.49 2.29
CA PRO A 134 18.24 -8.12 2.40
C PRO A 134 19.27 -7.07 2.83
N SER A 135 20.25 -7.44 3.67
CA SER A 135 21.35 -6.55 4.07
C SER A 135 22.31 -6.17 2.95
N GLN A 136 22.34 -6.96 1.87
CA GLN A 136 23.20 -6.76 0.69
C GLN A 136 22.48 -6.04 -0.45
N LEU A 137 21.19 -5.74 -0.28
CA LEU A 137 20.35 -5.06 -1.27
C LEU A 137 20.26 -3.56 -0.97
N SER A 138 20.18 -2.74 -2.02
CA SER A 138 19.82 -1.32 -1.87
C SER A 138 18.39 -1.14 -1.34
N GLY A 139 18.03 0.06 -0.87
CA GLY A 139 16.68 0.37 -0.43
C GLY A 139 15.63 0.06 -1.50
N GLY A 140 15.86 0.52 -2.73
CA GLY A 140 14.99 0.26 -3.87
C GLY A 140 14.89 -1.22 -4.24
N GLN A 141 16.02 -1.95 -4.18
CA GLN A 141 16.03 -3.40 -4.41
C GLN A 141 15.20 -4.14 -3.35
N ARG A 142 15.32 -3.78 -2.07
CA ARG A 142 14.46 -4.36 -1.01
C ARG A 142 12.98 -4.12 -1.26
N GLN A 143 12.60 -2.90 -1.69
CA GLN A 143 11.20 -2.59 -2.01
C GLN A 143 10.69 -3.41 -3.20
N ARG A 144 11.48 -3.58 -4.26
CA ARG A 144 11.11 -4.44 -5.41
C ARG A 144 10.94 -5.90 -4.98
N VAL A 145 11.82 -6.44 -4.11
CA VAL A 145 11.66 -7.80 -3.55
C VAL A 145 10.38 -7.90 -2.72
N ALA A 146 10.07 -6.91 -1.89
CA ALA A 146 8.83 -6.88 -1.10
C ALA A 146 7.58 -6.83 -2.00
N LEU A 147 7.63 -6.06 -3.08
CA LEU A 147 6.56 -6.00 -4.07
C LEU A 147 6.40 -7.33 -4.81
N MET A 148 7.49 -7.94 -5.28
CA MET A 148 7.45 -9.28 -5.91
C MET A 148 6.87 -10.32 -4.96
N ARG A 149 7.24 -10.29 -3.68
CA ARG A 149 6.68 -11.19 -2.65
C ARG A 149 5.17 -11.00 -2.51
N ALA A 150 4.71 -9.75 -2.46
CA ALA A 150 3.28 -9.43 -2.38
C ALA A 150 2.52 -9.90 -3.63
N LEU A 151 3.16 -9.88 -4.81
CA LEU A 151 2.59 -10.27 -6.09
C LEU A 151 2.69 -11.77 -6.40
N MET A 152 3.45 -12.56 -5.61
CA MET A 152 3.79 -13.94 -5.95
C MET A 152 2.58 -14.83 -6.21
N LEU A 153 1.53 -14.69 -5.40
CA LEU A 153 0.31 -15.50 -5.52
C LEU A 153 -0.71 -14.95 -6.54
N ASP A 154 -0.34 -13.94 -7.31
CA ASP A 154 -1.24 -13.23 -8.24
C ASP A 154 -2.51 -12.70 -7.55
N PRO A 155 -2.37 -11.87 -6.51
CA PRO A 155 -3.50 -11.41 -5.71
C PRO A 155 -4.45 -10.53 -6.52
N ASP A 156 -5.71 -10.42 -6.05
CA ASP A 156 -6.72 -9.52 -6.60
C ASP A 156 -6.53 -8.09 -6.08
N VAL A 157 -5.98 -7.98 -4.86
CA VAL A 157 -5.76 -6.71 -4.16
C VAL A 157 -4.32 -6.59 -3.71
N LEU A 158 -3.76 -5.39 -3.84
CA LEU A 158 -2.48 -5.00 -3.24
C LEU A 158 -2.72 -3.98 -2.13
N LEU A 159 -2.20 -4.27 -0.95
CA LEU A 159 -2.14 -3.37 0.19
C LEU A 159 -0.68 -2.97 0.40
N LEU A 160 -0.37 -1.69 0.26
CA LEU A 160 1.00 -1.18 0.31
C LEU A 160 1.11 -0.13 1.43
N ASP A 161 1.89 -0.42 2.46
CA ASP A 161 2.09 0.47 3.61
C ASP A 161 3.40 1.25 3.43
N GLU A 162 3.32 2.52 3.03
CA GLU A 162 4.43 3.43 2.76
C GLU A 162 5.54 2.80 1.88
N PRO A 163 5.22 2.31 0.65
CA PRO A 163 6.16 1.54 -0.15
C PRO A 163 7.39 2.35 -0.61
N LEU A 164 7.36 3.66 -0.51
CA LEU A 164 8.44 4.56 -0.94
C LEU A 164 9.06 5.37 0.21
N GLY A 165 8.62 5.14 1.46
CA GLY A 165 8.89 6.01 2.59
C GLY A 165 10.35 6.12 3.04
N ALA A 166 11.20 5.13 2.82
CA ALA A 166 12.58 5.08 3.33
C ALA A 166 13.64 5.14 2.22
N LEU A 167 13.32 5.79 1.09
CA LEU A 167 14.18 5.85 -0.08
C LEU A 167 14.73 7.25 -0.29
N ASP A 168 15.94 7.33 -0.87
CA ASP A 168 16.47 8.58 -1.36
C ASP A 168 15.62 9.15 -2.51
N PRO A 169 15.67 10.47 -2.78
CA PRO A 169 14.77 11.12 -3.74
C PRO A 169 14.87 10.56 -5.16
N LEU A 170 16.06 10.18 -5.63
CA LEU A 170 16.26 9.68 -7.00
C LEU A 170 15.63 8.29 -7.16
N VAL A 171 15.96 7.37 -6.25
CA VAL A 171 15.39 6.01 -6.24
C VAL A 171 13.87 6.05 -6.04
N ARG A 172 13.36 6.97 -5.20
CA ARG A 172 11.93 7.17 -5.01
C ARG A 172 11.26 7.56 -6.31
N HIS A 173 11.80 8.52 -7.05
CA HIS A 173 11.25 8.97 -8.33
C HIS A 173 11.18 7.85 -9.37
N GLU A 174 12.25 7.06 -9.50
CA GLU A 174 12.28 5.90 -10.40
C GLU A 174 11.21 4.85 -10.02
N LEU A 175 11.13 4.51 -8.73
CA LEU A 175 10.16 3.53 -8.24
C LEU A 175 8.70 4.01 -8.33
N GLN A 176 8.44 5.31 -8.22
CA GLN A 176 7.10 5.86 -8.47
C GLN A 176 6.64 5.56 -9.90
N GLY A 177 7.52 5.79 -10.89
CA GLY A 177 7.24 5.47 -12.29
C GLY A 177 6.96 3.99 -12.49
N ASP A 178 7.82 3.12 -11.93
CA ASP A 178 7.66 1.67 -12.02
C ASP A 178 6.36 1.19 -11.36
N LEU A 179 6.01 1.69 -10.18
CA LEU A 179 4.76 1.33 -9.50
C LEU A 179 3.54 1.70 -10.32
N ARG A 180 3.52 2.89 -10.93
CA ARG A 180 2.41 3.32 -11.80
C ARG A 180 2.26 2.39 -13.00
N ASP A 181 3.37 2.06 -13.67
CA ASP A 181 3.38 1.14 -14.80
C ASP A 181 2.89 -0.26 -14.39
N ILE A 182 3.34 -0.75 -13.22
CA ILE A 182 2.92 -2.04 -12.65
C ILE A 182 1.42 -2.03 -12.36
N PHE A 183 0.89 -1.00 -11.70
CA PHE A 183 -0.54 -0.91 -11.38
C PHE A 183 -1.39 -0.87 -12.65
N ALA A 184 -0.98 -0.09 -13.67
CA ALA A 184 -1.66 -0.03 -14.94
C ALA A 184 -1.67 -1.36 -15.69
N ARG A 185 -0.53 -2.09 -15.71
CA ARG A 185 -0.41 -3.40 -16.37
C ARG A 185 -1.21 -4.49 -15.67
N LEU A 186 -1.22 -4.49 -14.34
CA LEU A 186 -1.88 -5.53 -13.56
C LEU A 186 -3.40 -5.35 -13.49
N GLY A 187 -3.93 -4.13 -13.59
CA GLY A 187 -5.35 -3.84 -13.43
C GLY A 187 -5.95 -4.28 -12.09
N LYS A 188 -5.10 -4.43 -11.06
CA LYS A 188 -5.50 -4.89 -9.73
C LYS A 188 -6.11 -3.75 -8.91
N THR A 189 -6.85 -4.10 -7.87
CA THR A 189 -7.27 -3.13 -6.85
C THR A 189 -6.06 -2.83 -5.95
N VAL A 190 -5.71 -1.56 -5.79
CA VAL A 190 -4.59 -1.14 -4.95
C VAL A 190 -5.07 -0.23 -3.84
N VAL A 191 -4.62 -0.48 -2.61
CA VAL A 191 -4.73 0.46 -1.49
C VAL A 191 -3.33 0.79 -1.04
N LEU A 192 -2.95 2.05 -1.19
CA LEU A 192 -1.62 2.56 -0.89
C LEU A 192 -1.68 3.57 0.24
N VAL A 193 -0.84 3.38 1.26
CA VAL A 193 -0.65 4.35 2.33
C VAL A 193 0.55 5.21 2.02
N THR A 194 0.40 6.51 2.10
CA THR A 194 1.51 7.48 2.07
C THR A 194 1.18 8.71 2.91
N HIS A 195 2.20 9.48 3.24
CA HIS A 195 2.05 10.82 3.82
C HIS A 195 2.45 11.91 2.83
N ASP A 196 2.85 11.54 1.61
CA ASP A 196 3.32 12.43 0.54
C ASP A 196 2.18 12.71 -0.46
N LEU A 197 1.82 13.99 -0.60
CA LEU A 197 0.76 14.46 -1.49
C LEU A 197 1.09 14.23 -2.98
N ALA A 198 2.37 14.39 -3.34
CA ALA A 198 2.81 14.20 -4.72
C ALA A 198 2.72 12.70 -5.11
N GLU A 199 3.11 11.80 -4.21
CA GLU A 199 2.89 10.35 -4.40
C GLU A 199 1.41 10.03 -4.55
N ALA A 200 0.57 10.59 -3.67
CA ALA A 200 -0.87 10.34 -3.69
C ALA A 200 -1.51 10.81 -5.00
N GLY A 201 -1.11 11.99 -5.51
CA GLY A 201 -1.60 12.52 -6.77
C GLY A 201 -1.07 11.76 -7.99
N PHE A 202 0.16 11.24 -7.93
CA PHE A 202 0.80 10.55 -9.04
C PHE A 202 0.31 9.10 -9.21
N LEU A 203 0.04 8.39 -8.10
CA LEU A 203 -0.32 6.98 -8.10
C LEU A 203 -1.82 6.73 -7.92
N GLY A 204 -2.56 7.69 -7.33
CA GLY A 204 -3.94 7.48 -6.91
C GLY A 204 -4.99 7.85 -7.95
N ASP A 205 -5.94 6.95 -8.22
CA ASP A 205 -7.20 7.29 -8.88
C ASP A 205 -8.14 8.06 -7.94
N SER A 206 -8.05 7.76 -6.63
CA SER A 206 -8.84 8.39 -5.57
C SER A 206 -7.99 8.49 -4.30
N ILE A 207 -8.05 9.62 -3.63
CA ILE A 207 -7.37 9.90 -2.37
C ILE A 207 -8.40 9.95 -1.26
N LEU A 208 -8.15 9.23 -0.16
CA LEU A 208 -8.87 9.33 1.10
C LEU A 208 -7.98 10.10 2.06
N LEU A 209 -8.26 11.39 2.24
CA LEU A 209 -7.54 12.21 3.22
C LEU A 209 -8.09 11.94 4.61
N MET A 210 -7.23 11.44 5.49
CA MET A 210 -7.58 11.02 6.84
C MET A 210 -7.00 11.96 7.90
N ARG A 211 -7.77 12.20 8.94
CA ARG A 211 -7.35 12.92 10.15
C ARG A 211 -8.04 12.33 11.38
N GLU A 212 -7.30 12.09 12.45
CA GLU A 212 -7.85 11.67 13.75
C GLU A 212 -8.84 10.49 13.63
N GLY A 213 -8.48 9.46 12.87
CA GLY A 213 -9.32 8.26 12.69
C GLY A 213 -10.56 8.44 11.80
N ARG A 214 -10.69 9.55 11.07
CA ARG A 214 -11.81 9.86 10.18
C ARG A 214 -11.32 10.12 8.75
N VAL A 215 -12.16 9.82 7.76
CA VAL A 215 -11.98 10.33 6.40
C VAL A 215 -12.57 11.73 6.36
N VAL A 216 -11.72 12.72 6.09
CA VAL A 216 -12.12 14.14 6.01
C VAL A 216 -12.65 14.47 4.62
N GLN A 217 -11.92 14.01 3.58
CA GLN A 217 -12.32 14.23 2.19
C GLN A 217 -11.88 13.07 1.34
N GLN A 218 -12.67 12.77 0.31
CA GLN A 218 -12.38 11.79 -0.71
C GLN A 218 -12.51 12.42 -2.10
N GLY A 219 -11.57 12.15 -3.00
CA GLY A 219 -11.61 12.63 -4.39
C GLY A 219 -10.28 12.43 -5.09
N ARG A 220 -10.15 12.97 -6.30
CA ARG A 220 -8.86 13.12 -6.97
C ARG A 220 -8.07 14.27 -6.33
N LEU A 221 -6.77 14.32 -6.54
CA LEU A 221 -5.95 15.44 -6.03
C LEU A 221 -6.52 16.81 -6.46
N ALA A 222 -6.88 16.94 -7.73
CA ALA A 222 -7.47 18.18 -8.25
C ALA A 222 -8.79 18.58 -7.55
N ASP A 223 -9.60 17.59 -7.09
CA ASP A 223 -10.84 17.88 -6.34
C ASP A 223 -10.53 18.39 -4.93
N LEU A 224 -9.51 17.81 -4.28
CA LEU A 224 -9.06 18.24 -2.96
C LEU A 224 -8.48 19.64 -3.00
N GLU A 225 -7.74 19.98 -4.07
CA GLU A 225 -7.13 21.29 -4.27
C GLU A 225 -8.16 22.38 -4.63
N ALA A 226 -9.11 22.07 -5.51
CA ALA A 226 -10.06 23.04 -6.03
C ALA A 226 -11.22 23.30 -5.05
N ARG A 227 -11.60 22.33 -4.24
CA ARG A 227 -12.76 22.36 -3.36
C ARG A 227 -12.48 21.69 -2.02
N PRO A 228 -11.53 22.23 -1.22
CA PRO A 228 -11.27 21.70 0.12
C PRO A 228 -12.52 21.85 0.99
N VAL A 229 -12.86 20.78 1.74
CA VAL A 229 -14.06 20.77 2.59
C VAL A 229 -13.88 21.59 3.86
N ASP A 230 -12.65 21.81 4.32
CA ASP A 230 -12.32 22.60 5.50
C ASP A 230 -10.89 23.18 5.47
N ASP A 231 -10.56 23.99 6.47
CA ASP A 231 -9.24 24.62 6.61
C ASP A 231 -8.09 23.61 6.82
N PHE A 232 -8.39 22.44 7.37
CA PHE A 232 -7.36 21.40 7.54
C PHE A 232 -6.90 20.90 6.18
N VAL A 233 -7.82 20.61 5.26
CA VAL A 233 -7.50 20.15 3.90
C VAL A 233 -6.65 21.19 3.19
N THR A 234 -7.05 22.47 3.25
CA THR A 234 -6.32 23.59 2.65
C THR A 234 -4.89 23.67 3.19
N ARG A 235 -4.72 23.67 4.52
CA ARG A 235 -3.40 23.77 5.16
C ARG A 235 -2.55 22.53 4.92
N PHE A 236 -3.15 21.33 4.91
CA PHE A 236 -2.44 20.09 4.65
C PHE A 236 -1.84 20.07 3.25
N ILE A 237 -2.60 20.50 2.24
CA ILE A 237 -2.14 20.60 0.85
C ILE A 237 -1.05 21.67 0.71
N GLN A 238 -1.27 22.86 1.28
CA GLN A 238 -0.29 23.96 1.22
C GLN A 238 1.05 23.60 1.87
N ALA A 239 1.02 22.91 3.02
CA ALA A 239 2.23 22.50 3.73
C ALA A 239 3.10 21.49 2.97
N GLN A 240 2.53 20.78 2.00
CA GLN A 240 3.23 19.79 1.18
C GLN A 240 3.59 20.28 -0.22
N ARG A 241 3.19 21.50 -0.59
CA ARG A 241 3.68 22.13 -1.81
C ARG A 241 5.13 22.56 -1.63
N PRO A 242 5.99 22.40 -2.64
CA PRO A 242 7.30 23.04 -2.62
C PRO A 242 7.14 24.54 -2.35
N LEU A 243 7.93 25.07 -1.45
CA LEU A 243 7.98 26.54 -1.27
C LEU A 243 8.31 27.15 -2.64
N PRO A 244 7.60 28.21 -3.10
CA PRO A 244 7.97 28.93 -4.30
C PRO A 244 9.43 29.34 -4.09
N GLY A 245 10.30 28.92 -5.03
CA GLY A 245 11.73 29.16 -4.94
C GLY A 245 11.97 30.63 -4.65
N GLY A 246 12.68 30.93 -3.57
CA GLY A 246 13.13 32.27 -3.30
C GLY A 246 13.93 32.74 -4.52
N THR A 247 13.37 33.66 -5.29
CA THR A 247 14.13 34.44 -6.28
C THR A 247 15.24 35.09 -5.48
N GLY A 248 16.46 34.57 -5.67
CA GLY A 248 17.65 35.19 -5.13
C GLY A 248 17.62 36.66 -5.53
N GLY A 249 17.53 37.53 -4.52
CA GLY A 249 17.68 38.94 -4.72
C GLY A 249 19.05 39.18 -5.32
N GLU A 250 19.05 39.75 -6.51
CA GLU A 250 20.21 40.49 -7.02
C GLU A 250 20.58 41.57 -6.04
N ALA A 251 21.80 41.55 -5.60
CA ALA A 251 22.54 42.70 -5.09
C ALA A 251 24.00 42.58 -5.51
#